data_857852a2522ebe16f832d0fc38693172
#
_entry.id   857852a2522ebe16f832d0fc38693172
#
_cell.length_a   1.000
_cell.length_b   1.000
_cell.length_c   1.000
_cell.angle_alpha   90.00
_cell.angle_beta   90.00
_cell.angle_gamma   90.00
#
_symmetry.space_group_name_H-M   'P 1'
#
loop_
_entity.id
_entity.type
_entity.pdbx_description
1 polymer ?
#
loop_
_entity_poly.entity_id
_entity_poly.type
_entity_poly.pdbx_seq_one_letter_code
_entity_poly.pdbx_strand_id
1 'polypeptide(L)'
;MPDHDPARRALLIAGAALAAAAPALGRGQVPVTPPVPATGDKKRLGMVVFNGFELLDVFGPLEMFGMLRDRVEIVLIADKAGPVKSGAGPVTIADHGFADAPGLDIVMIPGGIGTRREVASAPFMAALAALADATPQVATICTGSGLLAKTGLLDGHRATSNKMAWKWATAQGPKVLWVPRARWVDDGKFISSSGVSAGTDMALALIAKLYGREMAQWVADRAEYRWHDDPLDDPFAGKNGL
;
A
#
# COMPACT_ATOMS: atom_id res chain seq x y z
N MET A 1 18.21 -65.46 19.95
CA MET A 1 18.44 -64.74 21.23
C MET A 1 18.54 -63.27 20.91
N PRO A 2 17.61 -62.45 21.36
CA PRO A 2 17.71 -61.02 21.15
C PRO A 2 18.64 -60.39 22.18
N ASP A 3 19.58 -59.62 21.68
CA ASP A 3 20.62 -58.90 22.38
C ASP A 3 20.05 -57.78 23.22
N HIS A 4 20.07 -57.88 24.52
CA HIS A 4 19.62 -56.88 25.48
C HIS A 4 20.82 -56.04 25.91
N ASP A 5 21.15 -55.01 25.09
CA ASP A 5 22.14 -54.01 25.47
C ASP A 5 21.49 -52.93 26.37
N PRO A 6 21.80 -52.90 27.68
CA PRO A 6 21.24 -51.92 28.61
C PRO A 6 21.70 -50.48 28.33
N ALA A 7 22.82 -50.30 27.60
CA ALA A 7 23.34 -48.99 27.27
C ALA A 7 22.47 -48.26 26.24
N ARG A 8 21.84 -49.00 25.32
CA ARG A 8 20.90 -48.41 24.33
C ARG A 8 19.61 -47.90 24.95
N ARG A 9 19.12 -48.51 26.03
CA ARG A 9 17.93 -48.02 26.75
C ARG A 9 18.21 -46.76 27.55
N ALA A 10 19.41 -46.63 28.11
CA ALA A 10 19.79 -45.39 28.84
C ALA A 10 19.92 -44.19 27.91
N LEU A 11 20.39 -44.37 26.65
CA LEU A 11 20.49 -43.29 25.68
C LEU A 11 19.13 -42.79 25.20
N LEU A 12 18.14 -43.69 25.07
CA LEU A 12 16.78 -43.31 24.65
C LEU A 12 15.98 -42.58 25.74
N ILE A 13 16.28 -42.88 27.01
CA ILE A 13 15.62 -42.18 28.15
C ILE A 13 16.27 -40.83 28.41
N ALA A 14 17.56 -40.65 28.18
CA ALA A 14 18.25 -39.36 28.30
C ALA A 14 17.87 -38.37 27.18
N GLY A 15 17.54 -38.90 25.97
CA GLY A 15 17.09 -38.04 24.84
C GLY A 15 15.66 -37.49 25.02
N ALA A 16 14.79 -38.19 25.76
CA ALA A 16 13.41 -37.75 25.98
C ALA A 16 13.27 -36.69 27.09
N ALA A 17 14.24 -36.56 27.99
CA ALA A 17 14.19 -35.61 29.09
C ALA A 17 14.70 -34.19 28.73
N LEU A 18 15.46 -34.03 27.63
CA LEU A 18 15.93 -32.71 27.15
C LEU A 18 14.96 -32.00 26.22
N ALA A 19 13.88 -32.63 25.76
CA ALA A 19 12.88 -32.01 24.89
C ALA A 19 11.76 -31.25 25.65
N ALA A 20 11.76 -31.25 26.98
CA ALA A 20 10.67 -30.71 27.80
C ALA A 20 10.92 -29.34 28.40
N ALA A 21 11.96 -28.61 28.03
CA ALA A 21 12.26 -27.27 28.56
C ALA A 21 12.64 -26.26 27.49
N ALA A 22 11.98 -26.28 26.33
CA ALA A 22 11.90 -25.06 25.53
C ALA A 22 10.88 -24.16 26.22
N PRO A 23 11.24 -22.93 26.67
CA PRO A 23 10.24 -21.97 27.11
C PRO A 23 9.27 -21.82 25.93
N ALA A 24 8.00 -22.12 26.15
CA ALA A 24 6.95 -21.69 25.24
C ALA A 24 7.06 -20.16 25.21
N LEU A 25 7.77 -19.63 24.22
CA LEU A 25 7.64 -18.24 23.84
C LEU A 25 6.16 -18.08 23.54
N GLY A 26 5.42 -17.57 24.51
CA GLY A 26 4.02 -17.24 24.35
C GLY A 26 3.92 -16.35 23.11
N ARG A 27 3.46 -16.91 22.02
CA ARG A 27 3.06 -16.13 20.86
C ARG A 27 1.92 -15.25 21.38
N GLY A 28 2.26 -14.01 21.74
CA GLY A 28 1.25 -13.05 22.14
C GLY A 28 0.19 -12.99 21.05
N GLN A 29 -1.05 -13.23 21.40
CA GLN A 29 -2.16 -13.08 20.48
C GLN A 29 -2.21 -11.61 20.07
N VAL A 30 -2.37 -11.35 18.77
CA VAL A 30 -2.60 -9.98 18.29
C VAL A 30 -3.86 -9.44 18.98
N PRO A 31 -3.78 -8.31 19.70
CA PRO A 31 -4.94 -7.75 20.38
C PRO A 31 -6.11 -7.54 19.41
N VAL A 32 -7.32 -7.91 19.81
CA VAL A 32 -8.53 -7.72 18.98
C VAL A 32 -8.85 -6.23 18.82
N THR A 33 -8.56 -5.44 19.87
CA THR A 33 -8.80 -3.99 19.89
C THR A 33 -7.57 -3.23 19.43
N PRO A 34 -7.73 -2.13 18.68
CA PRO A 34 -6.62 -1.27 18.30
C PRO A 34 -5.91 -0.68 19.54
N PRO A 35 -4.57 -0.45 19.45
CA PRO A 35 -3.78 0.07 20.59
C PRO A 35 -4.19 1.48 21.01
N VAL A 36 -4.76 2.26 20.10
CA VAL A 36 -5.21 3.63 20.35
C VAL A 36 -6.72 3.72 20.09
N PRO A 37 -7.54 4.24 20.99
CA PRO A 37 -8.97 4.45 20.74
C PRO A 37 -9.23 5.39 19.57
N ALA A 38 -10.37 5.22 18.87
CA ALA A 38 -10.80 6.17 17.85
C ALA A 38 -11.21 7.49 18.53
N THR A 39 -10.73 8.61 18.00
CA THR A 39 -11.08 9.95 18.47
C THR A 39 -11.41 10.84 17.27
N GLY A 40 -12.50 11.60 17.38
CA GLY A 40 -12.96 12.51 16.33
C GLY A 40 -13.71 11.80 15.20
N ASP A 41 -13.98 12.58 14.15
CA ASP A 41 -14.68 12.11 12.95
C ASP A 41 -13.79 11.19 12.11
N LYS A 42 -14.44 10.27 11.39
CA LYS A 42 -13.72 9.39 10.46
C LYS A 42 -13.08 10.22 9.34
N LYS A 43 -11.84 9.87 9.01
CA LYS A 43 -11.22 10.36 7.77
C LYS A 43 -11.82 9.66 6.57
N ARG A 44 -12.04 10.40 5.49
CA ARG A 44 -12.50 9.81 4.23
C ARG A 44 -11.33 9.59 3.28
N LEU A 45 -11.17 8.33 2.86
CA LEU A 45 -10.18 7.89 1.88
C LEU A 45 -10.89 7.59 0.57
N GLY A 46 -10.54 8.33 -0.48
CA GLY A 46 -10.95 8.06 -1.85
C GLY A 46 -9.87 7.26 -2.59
N MET A 47 -10.23 6.11 -3.13
CA MET A 47 -9.38 5.35 -4.04
C MET A 47 -9.85 5.60 -5.47
N VAL A 48 -9.01 6.21 -6.28
CA VAL A 48 -9.29 6.39 -7.71
C VAL A 48 -9.19 5.06 -8.42
N VAL A 49 -10.18 4.75 -9.25
CA VAL A 49 -10.16 3.57 -10.13
C VAL A 49 -10.50 3.98 -11.57
N PHE A 50 -9.89 3.30 -12.52
CA PHE A 50 -10.10 3.50 -13.96
C PHE A 50 -9.92 2.17 -14.69
N ASN A 51 -10.51 2.01 -15.88
CA ASN A 51 -10.35 0.76 -16.59
C ASN A 51 -8.88 0.44 -16.86
N GLY A 52 -8.44 -0.77 -16.48
CA GLY A 52 -7.05 -1.20 -16.56
C GLY A 52 -6.20 -0.81 -15.35
N PHE A 53 -6.81 -0.49 -14.19
CA PHE A 53 -6.09 -0.36 -12.94
C PHE A 53 -5.43 -1.68 -12.51
N GLU A 54 -4.33 -1.61 -11.77
CA GLU A 54 -3.65 -2.79 -11.19
C GLU A 54 -4.37 -3.20 -9.89
N LEU A 55 -4.75 -4.49 -9.79
CA LEU A 55 -5.55 -4.99 -8.67
C LEU A 55 -4.92 -4.71 -7.31
N LEU A 56 -3.66 -5.06 -7.15
CA LEU A 56 -3.01 -4.95 -5.84
C LEU A 56 -2.69 -3.50 -5.47
N ASP A 57 -2.52 -2.61 -6.45
CA ASP A 57 -2.35 -1.17 -6.21
C ASP A 57 -3.59 -0.56 -5.53
N VAL A 58 -4.77 -1.14 -5.80
CA VAL A 58 -6.04 -0.74 -5.19
C VAL A 58 -6.28 -1.50 -3.91
N PHE A 59 -6.38 -2.82 -3.99
CA PHE A 59 -6.88 -3.62 -2.85
C PHE A 59 -5.84 -3.88 -1.77
N GLY A 60 -4.53 -3.81 -2.07
CA GLY A 60 -3.48 -3.91 -1.05
C GLY A 60 -3.54 -2.78 -0.03
N PRO A 61 -3.47 -1.51 -0.44
CA PRO A 61 -3.66 -0.38 0.46
C PRO A 61 -5.03 -0.36 1.14
N LEU A 62 -6.11 -0.68 0.41
CA LEU A 62 -7.46 -0.68 0.95
C LEU A 62 -7.66 -1.74 2.03
N GLU A 63 -7.00 -2.91 1.92
CA GLU A 63 -7.03 -3.92 2.97
C GLU A 63 -6.47 -3.38 4.28
N MET A 64 -5.34 -2.68 4.22
CA MET A 64 -4.72 -2.09 5.42
C MET A 64 -5.62 -1.04 6.07
N PHE A 65 -6.16 -0.11 5.29
CA PHE A 65 -7.08 0.91 5.81
C PHE A 65 -8.44 0.35 6.19
N GLY A 66 -8.92 -0.72 5.54
CA GLY A 66 -10.18 -1.40 5.85
C GLY A 66 -10.24 -1.99 7.25
N MET A 67 -9.08 -2.30 7.85
CA MET A 67 -9.01 -2.73 9.26
C MET A 67 -9.25 -1.59 10.26
N LEU A 68 -9.25 -0.34 9.80
CA LEU A 68 -9.48 0.87 10.57
C LEU A 68 -10.89 1.46 10.31
N ARG A 69 -11.89 0.62 10.05
CA ARG A 69 -13.26 1.03 9.68
C ARG A 69 -13.98 1.90 10.73
N ASP A 70 -13.49 1.93 11.96
CA ASP A 70 -13.93 2.83 13.01
C ASP A 70 -13.37 4.25 12.88
N ARG A 71 -12.33 4.45 12.04
CA ARG A 71 -11.55 5.69 11.85
C ARG A 71 -11.54 6.17 10.41
N VAL A 72 -11.74 5.26 9.45
CA VAL A 72 -11.64 5.56 8.03
C VAL A 72 -12.88 5.05 7.30
N GLU A 73 -13.48 5.92 6.52
CA GLU A 73 -14.49 5.63 5.52
C GLU A 73 -13.77 5.53 4.16
N ILE A 74 -13.98 4.44 3.43
CA ILE A 74 -13.37 4.22 2.11
C ILE A 74 -14.45 4.38 1.05
N VAL A 75 -14.13 5.15 0.00
CA VAL A 75 -14.96 5.30 -1.20
C VAL A 75 -14.12 5.09 -2.46
N LEU A 76 -14.71 4.46 -3.47
CA LEU A 76 -14.10 4.29 -4.78
C LEU A 76 -14.58 5.39 -5.72
N ILE A 77 -13.65 6.05 -6.41
CA ILE A 77 -13.94 7.20 -7.29
C ILE A 77 -13.43 6.90 -8.70
N ALA A 78 -14.27 7.14 -9.71
CA ALA A 78 -13.90 6.98 -11.11
C ALA A 78 -14.31 8.21 -11.93
N ASP A 79 -14.16 8.17 -13.25
CA ASP A 79 -14.75 9.19 -14.16
C ASP A 79 -16.25 9.32 -13.93
N LYS A 80 -16.93 8.19 -13.75
CA LYS A 80 -18.36 8.08 -13.40
C LYS A 80 -18.54 6.94 -12.43
N ALA A 81 -19.54 7.04 -11.53
CA ALA A 81 -19.97 5.93 -10.70
C ALA A 81 -20.36 4.71 -11.54
N GLY A 82 -20.10 3.51 -11.01
CA GLY A 82 -20.45 2.26 -11.68
C GLY A 82 -19.29 1.30 -11.90
N PRO A 83 -19.44 0.32 -12.79
CA PRO A 83 -18.47 -0.75 -12.98
C PRO A 83 -17.17 -0.29 -13.65
N VAL A 84 -16.04 -0.67 -13.05
CA VAL A 84 -14.69 -0.38 -13.55
C VAL A 84 -13.89 -1.68 -13.62
N LYS A 85 -13.34 -2.00 -14.78
CA LYS A 85 -12.63 -3.24 -15.03
C LYS A 85 -11.13 -3.06 -14.76
N SER A 86 -10.54 -3.94 -13.93
CA SER A 86 -9.10 -3.98 -13.73
C SER A 86 -8.32 -4.46 -14.95
N GLY A 87 -7.00 -4.28 -14.95
CA GLY A 87 -6.10 -4.81 -15.97
C GLY A 87 -6.08 -6.34 -16.04
N ALA A 88 -6.35 -7.00 -14.91
CA ALA A 88 -6.41 -8.47 -14.81
C ALA A 88 -7.80 -9.06 -15.12
N GLY A 89 -8.84 -8.22 -15.31
CA GLY A 89 -10.18 -8.66 -15.68
C GLY A 89 -11.28 -8.49 -14.63
N PRO A 90 -11.08 -8.71 -13.32
CA PRO A 90 -12.09 -8.44 -12.31
C PRO A 90 -12.62 -7.02 -12.38
N VAL A 91 -13.92 -6.87 -12.02
CA VAL A 91 -14.65 -5.60 -12.04
C VAL A 91 -14.93 -5.18 -10.60
N THR A 92 -14.69 -3.91 -10.29
CA THR A 92 -15.19 -3.27 -9.06
C THR A 92 -16.24 -2.22 -9.40
N ILE A 93 -16.98 -1.74 -8.40
CA ILE A 93 -17.97 -0.68 -8.56
C ILE A 93 -17.43 0.59 -7.92
N ALA A 94 -17.29 1.65 -8.70
CA ALA A 94 -16.99 2.99 -8.15
C ALA A 94 -18.28 3.58 -7.53
N ASP A 95 -18.15 4.09 -6.32
CA ASP A 95 -19.25 4.70 -5.56
C ASP A 95 -19.64 6.06 -6.14
N HIS A 96 -18.63 6.82 -6.60
CA HIS A 96 -18.79 8.19 -7.09
C HIS A 96 -18.06 8.40 -8.41
N GLY A 97 -18.55 9.39 -9.17
CA GLY A 97 -17.78 10.03 -10.22
C GLY A 97 -16.89 11.14 -9.66
N PHE A 98 -15.94 11.66 -10.45
CA PHE A 98 -15.17 12.84 -10.02
C PHE A 98 -16.06 14.06 -9.74
N ALA A 99 -17.18 14.19 -10.47
CA ALA A 99 -18.07 15.36 -10.38
C ALA A 99 -18.88 15.42 -9.07
N ASP A 100 -19.14 14.26 -8.47
CA ASP A 100 -19.91 14.11 -7.24
C ASP A 100 -19.11 13.45 -6.10
N ALA A 101 -17.78 13.43 -6.23
CA ALA A 101 -16.90 12.93 -5.20
C ALA A 101 -17.04 13.76 -3.92
N PRO A 102 -17.19 13.11 -2.76
CA PRO A 102 -17.26 13.82 -1.47
C PRO A 102 -15.91 14.46 -1.13
N GLY A 103 -15.90 15.38 -0.16
CA GLY A 103 -14.65 15.88 0.41
C GLY A 103 -13.81 14.76 1.00
N LEU A 104 -12.52 14.72 0.69
CA LEU A 104 -11.59 13.68 1.09
C LEU A 104 -10.51 14.22 2.02
N ASP A 105 -10.08 13.39 2.97
CA ASP A 105 -8.84 13.60 3.75
C ASP A 105 -7.64 12.98 3.06
N ILE A 106 -7.86 11.87 2.35
CA ILE A 106 -6.83 11.09 1.68
C ILE A 106 -7.35 10.72 0.30
N VAL A 107 -6.55 10.89 -0.75
CA VAL A 107 -6.79 10.29 -2.05
C VAL A 107 -5.64 9.37 -2.44
N MET A 108 -5.98 8.19 -2.97
CA MET A 108 -5.01 7.23 -3.49
C MET A 108 -5.21 7.05 -5.00
N ILE A 109 -4.11 7.06 -5.74
CA ILE A 109 -4.09 6.99 -7.21
C ILE A 109 -3.27 5.75 -7.60
N PRO A 110 -3.90 4.68 -8.06
CA PRO A 110 -3.24 3.44 -8.43
C PRO A 110 -2.56 3.56 -9.79
N GLY A 111 -1.68 2.61 -10.07
CA GLY A 111 -1.16 2.38 -11.40
C GLY A 111 -1.95 1.35 -12.18
N GLY A 112 -1.27 0.73 -13.12
CA GLY A 112 -1.83 -0.25 -14.05
C GLY A 112 -1.67 0.20 -15.51
N ILE A 113 -1.98 -0.72 -16.42
CA ILE A 113 -1.83 -0.45 -17.86
C ILE A 113 -2.75 0.68 -18.35
N GLY A 114 -3.88 0.89 -17.68
CA GLY A 114 -4.83 1.96 -17.98
C GLY A 114 -4.25 3.36 -17.87
N THR A 115 -3.19 3.55 -17.06
CA THR A 115 -2.53 4.87 -16.92
C THR A 115 -2.07 5.46 -18.25
N ARG A 116 -1.75 4.59 -19.24
CA ARG A 116 -1.31 5.02 -20.58
C ARG A 116 -2.43 5.69 -21.38
N ARG A 117 -3.67 5.27 -21.13
CA ARG A 117 -4.86 5.89 -21.73
C ARG A 117 -5.25 7.14 -20.95
N GLU A 118 -5.32 7.04 -19.61
CA GLU A 118 -5.82 8.13 -18.77
C GLU A 118 -4.92 9.37 -18.84
N VAL A 119 -3.59 9.21 -18.95
CA VAL A 119 -2.64 10.32 -19.08
C VAL A 119 -2.88 11.17 -20.34
N ALA A 120 -3.51 10.60 -21.36
CA ALA A 120 -3.87 11.29 -22.60
C ALA A 120 -5.29 11.87 -22.58
N SER A 121 -6.09 11.57 -21.57
CA SER A 121 -7.45 12.06 -21.42
C SER A 121 -7.46 13.40 -20.68
N ALA A 122 -7.59 14.50 -21.41
CA ALA A 122 -7.61 15.83 -20.79
C ALA A 122 -8.73 16.01 -19.74
N PRO A 123 -9.97 15.47 -19.93
CA PRO A 123 -11.00 15.56 -18.89
C PRO A 123 -10.62 14.79 -17.64
N PHE A 124 -10.12 13.56 -17.77
CA PHE A 124 -9.67 12.76 -16.62
C PHE A 124 -8.54 13.44 -15.86
N MET A 125 -7.54 13.96 -16.58
CA MET A 125 -6.38 14.63 -15.96
C MET A 125 -6.77 15.92 -15.23
N ALA A 126 -7.71 16.68 -15.78
CA ALA A 126 -8.22 17.90 -15.11
C ALA A 126 -8.99 17.57 -13.83
N ALA A 127 -9.86 16.54 -13.87
CA ALA A 127 -10.61 16.08 -12.72
C ALA A 127 -9.69 15.49 -11.62
N LEU A 128 -8.72 14.68 -12.03
CA LEU A 128 -7.71 14.12 -11.11
C LEU A 128 -6.89 15.24 -10.44
N ALA A 129 -6.48 16.24 -11.21
CA ALA A 129 -5.72 17.38 -10.68
C ALA A 129 -6.54 18.13 -9.63
N ALA A 130 -7.80 18.45 -9.92
CA ALA A 130 -8.68 19.16 -9.01
C ALA A 130 -8.92 18.34 -7.71
N LEU A 131 -9.18 17.04 -7.83
CA LEU A 131 -9.37 16.16 -6.68
C LEU A 131 -8.12 16.10 -5.81
N ALA A 132 -6.93 15.89 -6.42
CA ALA A 132 -5.67 15.80 -5.70
C ALA A 132 -5.25 17.14 -5.07
N ASP A 133 -5.52 18.26 -5.74
CA ASP A 133 -5.21 19.58 -5.20
C ASP A 133 -6.05 19.91 -3.97
N ALA A 134 -7.34 19.57 -4.00
CA ALA A 134 -8.27 19.79 -2.89
C ALA A 134 -8.05 18.85 -1.70
N THR A 135 -7.34 17.72 -1.88
CA THR A 135 -7.16 16.70 -0.84
C THR A 135 -5.89 16.94 -0.01
N PRO A 136 -5.97 16.96 1.33
CA PRO A 136 -4.81 17.20 2.21
C PRO A 136 -3.67 16.19 2.08
N GLN A 137 -3.99 14.89 1.92
CA GLN A 137 -3.00 13.82 1.77
C GLN A 137 -3.22 13.07 0.45
N VAL A 138 -2.23 13.05 -0.41
CA VAL A 138 -2.28 12.41 -1.72
C VAL A 138 -1.27 11.28 -1.79
N ALA A 139 -1.74 10.07 -2.06
CA ALA A 139 -0.90 8.89 -2.21
C ALA A 139 -0.94 8.39 -3.67
N THR A 140 0.21 8.00 -4.20
CA THR A 140 0.29 7.35 -5.51
C THR A 140 0.95 6.00 -5.41
N ILE A 141 0.43 5.03 -6.11
CA ILE A 141 0.96 3.66 -6.15
C ILE A 141 1.42 3.36 -7.58
N CYS A 142 2.62 2.76 -7.70
CA CYS A 142 3.10 2.27 -8.99
C CYS A 142 3.14 3.38 -10.06
N THR A 143 2.54 3.17 -11.22
CA THR A 143 2.48 4.16 -12.31
C THR A 143 1.44 5.28 -12.09
N GLY A 144 0.68 5.24 -10.99
CA GLY A 144 -0.18 6.34 -10.56
C GLY A 144 0.59 7.62 -10.29
N SER A 145 1.87 7.50 -9.86
CA SER A 145 2.77 8.65 -9.72
C SER A 145 3.02 9.38 -11.05
N GLY A 146 3.01 8.66 -12.17
CA GLY A 146 3.10 9.26 -13.50
C GLY A 146 1.85 10.08 -13.86
N LEU A 147 0.65 9.62 -13.47
CA LEU A 147 -0.57 10.42 -13.64
C LEU A 147 -0.50 11.72 -12.83
N LEU A 148 -0.15 11.63 -11.55
CA LEU A 148 -0.06 12.82 -10.70
C LEU A 148 1.06 13.75 -11.16
N ALA A 149 2.22 13.22 -11.59
CA ALA A 149 3.31 14.02 -12.13
C ALA A 149 2.90 14.81 -13.39
N LYS A 150 2.07 14.20 -14.24
CA LYS A 150 1.55 14.86 -15.47
C LYS A 150 0.66 16.05 -15.17
N THR A 151 0.01 16.13 -14.00
CA THR A 151 -0.77 17.29 -13.58
C THR A 151 0.10 18.51 -13.20
N GLY A 152 1.40 18.30 -12.96
CA GLY A 152 2.31 19.32 -12.44
C GLY A 152 2.33 19.45 -10.90
N LEU A 153 1.43 18.78 -10.19
CA LEU A 153 1.35 18.86 -8.72
C LEU A 153 2.58 18.27 -8.00
N LEU A 154 3.34 17.41 -8.67
CA LEU A 154 4.59 16.86 -8.13
C LEU A 154 5.85 17.65 -8.54
N ASP A 155 5.73 18.77 -9.27
CA ASP A 155 6.89 19.59 -9.68
C ASP A 155 7.68 20.05 -8.44
N GLY A 156 8.98 19.73 -8.37
CA GLY A 156 9.85 20.06 -7.25
C GLY A 156 9.71 19.15 -6.02
N HIS A 157 8.74 18.23 -6.00
CA HIS A 157 8.55 17.26 -4.94
C HIS A 157 9.36 15.98 -5.19
N ARG A 158 9.72 15.29 -4.10
CA ARG A 158 10.34 13.96 -4.17
C ARG A 158 9.27 12.90 -4.38
N ALA A 159 9.52 11.96 -5.29
CA ALA A 159 8.61 10.85 -5.54
C ALA A 159 9.34 9.61 -6.06
N THR A 160 8.69 8.47 -5.96
CA THR A 160 9.13 7.23 -6.62
C THR A 160 7.99 6.65 -7.48
N SER A 161 8.31 5.61 -8.24
CA SER A 161 7.38 4.95 -9.15
C SER A 161 7.70 3.47 -9.31
N ASN A 162 6.88 2.76 -10.07
CA ASN A 162 7.13 1.39 -10.51
C ASN A 162 8.48 1.25 -11.23
N LYS A 163 9.31 0.29 -10.82
CA LYS A 163 10.67 0.13 -11.36
C LYS A 163 10.69 -0.40 -12.78
N MET A 164 9.79 -1.31 -13.14
CA MET A 164 9.70 -1.81 -14.52
C MET A 164 9.21 -0.73 -15.49
N ALA A 165 8.29 0.13 -15.05
CA ALA A 165 7.75 1.21 -15.85
C ALA A 165 8.42 2.57 -15.59
N TRP A 166 9.60 2.57 -14.96
CA TRP A 166 10.32 3.76 -14.49
C TRP A 166 10.44 4.84 -15.56
N LYS A 167 10.99 4.48 -16.72
CA LYS A 167 11.21 5.42 -17.83
C LYS A 167 9.92 6.09 -18.28
N TRP A 168 8.83 5.31 -18.34
CA TRP A 168 7.53 5.86 -18.75
C TRP A 168 6.98 6.81 -17.69
N ALA A 169 6.99 6.41 -16.42
CA ALA A 169 6.43 7.21 -15.34
C ALA A 169 7.18 8.53 -15.15
N THR A 170 8.51 8.48 -15.12
CA THR A 170 9.37 9.67 -14.91
C THR A 170 9.30 10.65 -16.08
N ALA A 171 9.06 10.15 -17.30
CA ALA A 171 8.86 11.01 -18.47
C ALA A 171 7.58 11.87 -18.38
N GLN A 172 6.60 11.52 -17.51
CA GLN A 172 5.38 12.31 -17.33
C GLN A 172 5.62 13.57 -16.47
N GLY A 173 6.68 13.61 -15.64
CA GLY A 173 7.01 14.74 -14.78
C GLY A 173 8.52 14.97 -14.71
N PRO A 174 9.11 15.70 -15.70
CA PRO A 174 10.55 15.95 -15.75
C PRO A 174 11.07 16.88 -14.66
N LYS A 175 10.17 17.59 -13.94
CA LYS A 175 10.55 18.47 -12.82
C LYS A 175 10.38 17.79 -11.44
N VAL A 176 9.94 16.55 -11.41
CA VAL A 176 9.82 15.77 -10.17
C VAL A 176 11.21 15.28 -9.73
N LEU A 177 11.50 15.33 -8.45
CA LEU A 177 12.75 14.82 -7.87
C LEU A 177 12.62 13.32 -7.63
N TRP A 178 12.75 12.56 -8.70
CA TRP A 178 12.56 11.11 -8.68
C TRP A 178 13.63 10.38 -7.86
N VAL A 179 13.19 9.49 -6.97
CA VAL A 179 14.05 8.67 -6.09
C VAL A 179 13.99 7.20 -6.56
N PRO A 180 14.95 6.76 -7.39
CA PRO A 180 14.86 5.49 -8.10
C PRO A 180 14.92 4.27 -7.18
N ARG A 181 15.63 4.34 -6.07
CA ARG A 181 15.85 3.21 -5.17
C ARG A 181 14.83 3.11 -4.04
N ALA A 182 14.00 4.13 -3.86
CA ALA A 182 13.01 4.13 -2.78
C ALA A 182 11.88 3.13 -3.05
N ARG A 183 11.45 2.43 -2.00
CA ARG A 183 10.25 1.62 -1.97
C ARG A 183 9.01 2.52 -1.86
N TRP A 184 9.09 3.55 -1.01
CA TRP A 184 8.16 4.68 -1.00
C TRP A 184 8.89 5.97 -0.61
N VAL A 185 8.28 7.10 -0.92
CA VAL A 185 8.76 8.43 -0.55
C VAL A 185 7.61 9.19 0.10
N ASP A 186 7.80 9.65 1.33
CA ASP A 186 6.91 10.63 1.98
C ASP A 186 7.53 12.02 1.78
N ASP A 187 6.79 12.91 1.14
CA ASP A 187 7.15 14.31 0.88
C ASP A 187 6.04 15.25 1.31
N GLY A 188 5.60 15.11 2.57
CA GLY A 188 4.57 15.95 3.17
C GLY A 188 3.16 15.62 2.69
N LYS A 189 2.56 16.48 1.84
CA LYS A 189 1.25 16.25 1.23
C LYS A 189 1.26 15.00 0.34
N PHE A 190 2.37 14.74 -0.34
CA PHE A 190 2.49 13.67 -1.31
C PHE A 190 3.25 12.47 -0.73
N ILE A 191 2.70 11.29 -0.90
CA ILE A 191 3.41 10.04 -0.65
C ILE A 191 3.30 9.17 -1.90
N SER A 192 4.41 8.56 -2.29
CA SER A 192 4.44 7.73 -3.50
C SER A 192 5.12 6.40 -3.25
N SER A 193 4.60 5.32 -3.78
CA SER A 193 5.24 4.00 -3.70
C SER A 193 5.71 3.48 -5.05
N SER A 194 6.65 2.56 -4.97
CA SER A 194 7.06 1.69 -6.06
C SER A 194 5.90 0.79 -6.53
N GLY A 195 6.17 -0.14 -7.42
CA GLY A 195 5.15 -1.07 -7.96
C GLY A 195 4.92 -2.25 -7.05
N VAL A 196 3.94 -2.70 -7.22
CA VAL A 196 2.63 -3.29 -7.01
C VAL A 196 2.47 -3.53 -5.52
N SER A 197 3.26 -4.46 -4.91
CA SER A 197 3.20 -4.78 -3.48
C SER A 197 3.69 -3.64 -2.57
N ALA A 198 4.55 -2.74 -3.06
CA ALA A 198 5.06 -1.61 -2.28
C ALA A 198 3.94 -0.64 -1.83
N GLY A 199 2.80 -0.64 -2.54
CA GLY A 199 1.61 0.13 -2.13
C GLY A 199 1.06 -0.30 -0.77
N THR A 200 1.14 -1.59 -0.44
CA THR A 200 0.71 -2.11 0.86
C THR A 200 1.62 -1.63 1.98
N ASP A 201 2.96 -1.66 1.77
CA ASP A 201 3.93 -1.16 2.75
C ASP A 201 3.80 0.36 2.94
N MET A 202 3.60 1.10 1.86
CA MET A 202 3.36 2.55 1.90
C MET A 202 2.06 2.88 2.63
N ALA A 203 1.00 2.09 2.48
CA ALA A 203 -0.25 2.28 3.21
C ALA A 203 -0.05 2.12 4.73
N LEU A 204 0.75 1.13 5.16
CA LEU A 204 1.14 0.99 6.56
C LEU A 204 2.00 2.16 7.04
N ALA A 205 2.92 2.66 6.21
CA ALA A 205 3.70 3.87 6.52
C ALA A 205 2.79 5.11 6.67
N LEU A 206 1.77 5.25 5.83
CA LEU A 206 0.79 6.32 5.95
C LEU A 206 -0.09 6.15 7.21
N ILE A 207 -0.48 4.93 7.55
CA ILE A 207 -1.17 4.63 8.83
C ILE A 207 -0.27 5.00 10.01
N ALA A 208 1.03 4.68 9.96
CA ALA A 208 1.98 5.08 10.99
C ALA A 208 2.09 6.61 11.13
N LYS A 209 2.10 7.33 10.02
CA LYS A 209 2.10 8.80 10.00
C LYS A 209 0.83 9.40 10.62
N LEU A 210 -0.32 8.81 10.37
CA LEU A 210 -1.63 9.35 10.80
C LEU A 210 -2.02 8.92 12.22
N TYR A 211 -1.67 7.70 12.62
CA TYR A 211 -2.18 7.06 13.83
C TYR A 211 -1.10 6.47 14.74
N GLY A 212 0.18 6.61 14.36
CA GLY A 212 1.32 6.08 15.08
C GLY A 212 1.74 4.68 14.63
N ARG A 213 3.04 4.37 14.86
CA ARG A 213 3.67 3.11 14.43
C ARG A 213 3.00 1.87 15.03
N GLU A 214 2.57 1.95 16.28
CA GLU A 214 1.88 0.83 16.95
C GLU A 214 0.58 0.44 16.23
N MET A 215 -0.16 1.44 15.72
CA MET A 215 -1.35 1.18 14.93
C MET A 215 -1.02 0.50 13.60
N ALA A 216 0.01 0.95 12.89
CA ALA A 216 0.44 0.32 11.66
C ALA A 216 0.89 -1.13 11.88
N GLN A 217 1.63 -1.40 12.96
CA GLN A 217 2.03 -2.76 13.31
C GLN A 217 0.82 -3.63 13.68
N TRP A 218 -0.12 -3.09 14.46
CA TRP A 218 -1.36 -3.79 14.79
C TRP A 218 -2.17 -4.18 13.53
N VAL A 219 -2.25 -3.28 12.53
CA VAL A 219 -2.89 -3.55 11.24
C VAL A 219 -2.14 -4.65 10.48
N ALA A 220 -0.82 -4.55 10.39
CA ALA A 220 0.02 -5.54 9.72
C ALA A 220 -0.13 -6.94 10.35
N ASP A 221 -0.11 -7.02 11.69
CA ASP A 221 -0.27 -8.29 12.42
C ASP A 221 -1.65 -8.91 12.20
N ARG A 222 -2.70 -8.10 12.16
CA ARG A 222 -4.08 -8.57 11.87
C ARG A 222 -4.25 -9.06 10.43
N ALA A 223 -3.54 -8.45 9.49
CA ALA A 223 -3.50 -8.88 8.10
C ALA A 223 -2.60 -10.11 7.90
N GLU A 224 -1.93 -10.60 8.97
CA GLU A 224 -0.85 -11.60 8.85
C GLU A 224 0.21 -11.17 7.81
N TYR A 225 0.42 -9.84 7.70
CA TYR A 225 1.31 -9.25 6.72
C TYR A 225 2.65 -8.86 7.34
N ARG A 226 3.74 -9.27 6.71
CA ARG A 226 5.07 -8.84 7.09
C ARG A 226 5.38 -7.49 6.46
N TRP A 227 5.24 -6.43 7.26
CA TRP A 227 5.53 -5.08 6.79
C TRP A 227 7.02 -4.90 6.47
N HIS A 228 7.33 -4.51 5.24
CA HIS A 228 8.65 -4.06 4.85
C HIS A 228 8.71 -2.55 5.11
N ASP A 229 9.30 -2.15 6.24
CA ASP A 229 9.20 -0.80 6.80
C ASP A 229 10.41 0.12 6.51
N ASP A 230 11.32 -0.32 5.65
CA ASP A 230 12.42 0.52 5.15
C ASP A 230 12.02 1.20 3.82
N PRO A 231 11.83 2.56 3.83
CA PRO A 231 11.44 3.29 2.63
C PRO A 231 12.50 3.30 1.54
N LEU A 232 13.77 3.03 1.87
CA LEU A 232 14.88 3.11 0.93
C LEU A 232 15.30 1.75 0.36
N ASP A 233 14.76 0.65 0.88
CA ASP A 233 15.06 -0.70 0.41
C ASP A 233 14.00 -1.20 -0.56
N ASP A 234 14.20 -0.92 -1.86
CA ASP A 234 13.43 -1.57 -2.92
C ASP A 234 14.31 -2.59 -3.67
N PRO A 235 14.12 -3.90 -3.40
CA PRO A 235 14.93 -4.94 -4.03
C PRO A 235 14.75 -5.02 -5.55
N PHE A 236 13.75 -4.35 -6.10
CA PHE A 236 13.48 -4.32 -7.54
C PHE A 236 14.20 -3.19 -8.27
N ALA A 237 14.74 -2.20 -7.56
CA ALA A 237 15.49 -1.11 -8.18
C ALA A 237 16.73 -1.64 -8.93
N GLY A 238 17.61 -2.38 -8.25
CA GLY A 238 18.81 -2.96 -8.86
C GLY A 238 18.49 -3.95 -9.98
N LYS A 239 17.38 -4.71 -9.89
CA LYS A 239 16.93 -5.63 -10.95
C LYS A 239 16.52 -4.91 -12.24
N ASN A 240 16.16 -3.64 -12.15
CA ASN A 240 15.78 -2.80 -13.28
C ASN A 240 16.85 -1.76 -13.65
N GLY A 241 18.07 -1.90 -13.12
CA GLY A 241 19.20 -1.03 -13.46
C GLY A 241 19.11 0.40 -12.89
N LEU A 242 18.45 0.57 -11.72
CA LEU A 242 18.23 1.84 -11.04
C LEU A 242 19.08 1.98 -9.78
#